data_867c19f69c38a19184ccc321a63608bb
#
_entry.id   867c19f69c38a19184ccc321a63608bb
#
_cell.length_a   1.000
_cell.length_b   1.000
_cell.length_c   1.000
_cell.angle_alpha   90.00
_cell.angle_beta   90.00
_cell.angle_gamma   90.00
#
_symmetry.space_group_name_H-M   'P 1'
#
loop_
_entity.id
_entity.type
_entity.pdbx_description
1 polymer ?
#
loop_
_entity_poly.entity_id
_entity_poly.type
_entity_poly.pdbx_seq_one_letter_code
_entity_poly.pdbx_strand_id
1 'polypeptide(L)'
;MISAEEQKNVIALVKQTKELILKEMNNEEVMVKGAANYVTNVDLAVQNFLKEELGKAFPEISLIAEEKENLGLSREKTYWILDPIDGTTNLILDFHMSAVALGLYENGEIVFGIVYNPFSDELFHGAKGEGAYLNGKRIHVSDIEDFGDAVISYGSTPYTKEEAKNLFPIFYHIFMKCADFRRTGSAELDMCYVACGREHGYIERDLKPWDYSAGTIILREAGGIVKNGKGEEPSYLKNEDILDCAPQFAEILLKEL
;
A
#
# COMPACT_ATOMS: atom_id res chain seq x y z
N MET A 1 1.21 -16.72 12.08
CA MET A 1 2.40 -15.86 11.79
C MET A 1 3.53 -16.71 11.23
N ILE A 2 4.24 -16.21 10.23
CA ILE A 2 5.46 -16.84 9.70
C ILE A 2 6.68 -16.51 10.57
N SER A 3 7.67 -17.41 10.61
CA SER A 3 8.91 -17.24 11.38
C SER A 3 9.81 -16.14 10.79
N ALA A 4 10.75 -15.64 11.57
CA ALA A 4 11.73 -14.64 11.11
C ALA A 4 12.58 -15.10 9.90
N GLU A 5 12.83 -16.40 9.78
CA GLU A 5 13.54 -16.98 8.63
C GLU A 5 12.64 -16.97 7.38
N GLU A 6 11.37 -17.33 7.52
CA GLU A 6 10.40 -17.27 6.44
C GLU A 6 10.17 -15.82 5.98
N GLN A 7 10.10 -14.85 6.91
CA GLN A 7 10.03 -13.43 6.56
C GLN A 7 11.21 -13.00 5.68
N LYS A 8 12.44 -13.38 6.05
CA LYS A 8 13.64 -13.08 5.22
C LYS A 8 13.56 -13.69 3.84
N ASN A 9 13.07 -14.93 3.74
CA ASN A 9 12.91 -15.59 2.45
C ASN A 9 11.86 -14.88 1.58
N VAL A 10 10.73 -14.45 2.14
CA VAL A 10 9.70 -13.71 1.43
C VAL A 10 10.23 -12.33 1.00
N ILE A 11 10.96 -11.61 1.85
CA ILE A 11 11.64 -10.37 1.50
C ILE A 11 12.58 -10.57 0.31
N ALA A 12 13.36 -11.64 0.32
CA ALA A 12 14.27 -11.96 -0.79
C ALA A 12 13.52 -12.26 -2.10
N LEU A 13 12.37 -12.94 -2.04
CA LEU A 13 11.50 -13.16 -3.21
C LEU A 13 10.96 -11.86 -3.78
N VAL A 14 10.45 -10.96 -2.93
CA VAL A 14 9.95 -9.64 -3.39
C VAL A 14 11.09 -8.83 -4.02
N LYS A 15 12.29 -8.85 -3.47
CA LYS A 15 13.45 -8.15 -4.08
C LYS A 15 13.85 -8.69 -5.46
N GLN A 16 13.64 -9.97 -5.74
CA GLN A 16 13.92 -10.56 -7.05
C GLN A 16 13.00 -10.01 -8.16
N THR A 17 11.84 -9.46 -7.80
CA THR A 17 10.92 -8.84 -8.77
C THR A 17 11.56 -7.66 -9.51
N LYS A 18 12.57 -6.98 -8.94
CA LYS A 18 13.29 -5.88 -9.60
C LYS A 18 13.84 -6.27 -10.96
N GLU A 19 14.57 -7.39 -11.03
CA GLU A 19 15.17 -7.83 -12.29
C GLU A 19 14.07 -8.21 -13.31
N LEU A 20 12.99 -8.83 -12.83
CA LEU A 20 11.85 -9.17 -13.66
C LEU A 20 11.16 -7.92 -14.21
N ILE A 21 10.86 -6.93 -13.36
CA ILE A 21 10.24 -5.66 -13.74
C ILE A 21 11.08 -4.95 -14.80
N LEU A 22 12.38 -4.75 -14.55
CA LEU A 22 13.28 -4.05 -15.48
C LEU A 22 13.43 -4.80 -16.81
N LYS A 23 13.34 -6.13 -16.81
CA LYS A 23 13.36 -6.94 -18.03
C LYS A 23 12.06 -6.77 -18.83
N GLU A 24 10.92 -6.90 -18.19
CA GLU A 24 9.60 -6.85 -18.85
C GLU A 24 9.26 -5.44 -19.37
N MET A 25 9.71 -4.37 -18.71
CA MET A 25 9.58 -2.99 -19.18
C MET A 25 10.24 -2.73 -20.55
N ASN A 26 11.27 -3.49 -20.92
CA ASN A 26 11.88 -3.36 -22.27
C ASN A 26 10.92 -3.72 -23.41
N ASN A 27 9.86 -4.48 -23.12
CA ASN A 27 8.82 -4.89 -24.07
C ASN A 27 7.45 -4.68 -23.44
N GLU A 28 7.22 -3.52 -22.83
CA GLU A 28 6.00 -3.24 -22.11
C GLU A 28 4.78 -3.25 -23.04
N GLU A 29 3.77 -4.02 -22.67
CA GLU A 29 2.48 -4.09 -23.33
C GLU A 29 1.41 -3.59 -22.36
N VAL A 30 0.71 -2.50 -22.73
CA VAL A 30 -0.33 -1.89 -21.90
C VAL A 30 -1.70 -2.39 -22.34
N MET A 31 -2.46 -2.94 -21.40
CA MET A 31 -3.85 -3.35 -21.60
C MET A 31 -4.78 -2.46 -20.77
N VAL A 32 -5.89 -2.04 -21.36
CA VAL A 32 -6.89 -1.17 -20.71
C VAL A 32 -7.96 -2.04 -20.04
N LYS A 33 -8.07 -1.98 -18.71
CA LYS A 33 -9.15 -2.64 -17.94
C LYS A 33 -10.41 -1.78 -17.84
N GLY A 34 -10.27 -0.45 -17.90
CA GLY A 34 -11.37 0.52 -17.77
C GLY A 34 -10.88 1.97 -17.83
N ALA A 35 -11.73 2.90 -17.48
CA ALA A 35 -11.38 4.32 -17.45
C ALA A 35 -10.25 4.57 -16.42
N ALA A 36 -9.11 5.05 -16.89
CA ALA A 36 -7.89 5.26 -16.09
C ALA A 36 -7.41 4.00 -15.31
N ASN A 37 -7.79 2.82 -15.76
CA ASN A 37 -7.41 1.54 -15.15
C ASN A 37 -6.67 0.69 -16.19
N TYR A 38 -5.42 0.38 -15.88
CA TYR A 38 -4.48 -0.29 -16.78
C TYR A 38 -3.87 -1.51 -16.10
N VAL A 39 -3.41 -2.45 -16.91
CA VAL A 39 -2.52 -3.55 -16.52
C VAL A 39 -1.46 -3.72 -17.60
N THR A 40 -0.27 -4.10 -17.21
CA THR A 40 0.81 -4.39 -18.15
C THR A 40 1.25 -5.86 -18.07
N ASN A 41 2.06 -6.28 -19.03
CA ASN A 41 2.74 -7.58 -18.95
C ASN A 41 3.65 -7.66 -17.70
N VAL A 42 4.11 -6.52 -17.20
CA VAL A 42 4.93 -6.43 -15.97
C VAL A 42 4.12 -6.85 -14.74
N ASP A 43 2.89 -6.33 -14.57
CA ASP A 43 1.98 -6.71 -13.48
C ASP A 43 1.74 -8.23 -13.49
N LEU A 44 1.40 -8.77 -14.67
CA LEU A 44 1.14 -10.20 -14.83
C LEU A 44 2.37 -11.07 -14.55
N ALA A 45 3.56 -10.63 -14.98
CA ALA A 45 4.80 -11.36 -14.76
C ALA A 45 5.16 -11.40 -13.27
N VAL A 46 5.08 -10.25 -12.56
CA VAL A 46 5.33 -10.16 -11.12
C VAL A 46 4.33 -11.01 -10.34
N GLN A 47 3.04 -10.89 -10.66
CA GLN A 47 2.01 -11.70 -10.00
C GLN A 47 2.25 -13.20 -10.18
N ASN A 48 2.52 -13.65 -11.40
CA ASN A 48 2.74 -15.06 -11.67
C ASN A 48 3.98 -15.60 -10.96
N PHE A 49 5.07 -14.84 -10.95
CA PHE A 49 6.29 -15.18 -10.24
C PHE A 49 6.04 -15.35 -8.74
N LEU A 50 5.47 -14.33 -8.08
CA LEU A 50 5.22 -14.39 -6.64
C LEU A 50 4.18 -15.45 -6.27
N LYS A 51 3.13 -15.65 -7.09
CA LYS A 51 2.14 -16.71 -6.91
C LYS A 51 2.79 -18.09 -6.93
N GLU A 52 3.69 -18.34 -7.87
CA GLU A 52 4.38 -19.63 -7.98
C GLU A 52 5.31 -19.87 -6.78
N GLU A 53 6.17 -18.91 -6.45
CA GLU A 53 7.15 -19.05 -5.38
C GLU A 53 6.50 -19.10 -3.98
N LEU A 54 5.51 -18.23 -3.71
CA LEU A 54 4.75 -18.29 -2.47
C LEU A 54 3.93 -19.60 -2.36
N GLY A 55 3.36 -20.08 -3.46
CA GLY A 55 2.63 -21.36 -3.48
C GLY A 55 3.52 -22.58 -3.23
N LYS A 56 4.82 -22.52 -3.58
CA LYS A 56 5.80 -23.55 -3.24
C LYS A 56 6.21 -23.48 -1.76
N ALA A 57 6.42 -22.27 -1.26
CA ALA A 57 6.90 -22.05 0.11
C ALA A 57 5.78 -22.20 1.16
N PHE A 58 4.55 -21.80 0.82
CA PHE A 58 3.40 -21.76 1.73
C PHE A 58 2.14 -22.31 1.04
N PRO A 59 2.09 -23.62 0.73
CA PRO A 59 0.99 -24.21 -0.05
C PRO A 59 -0.38 -24.12 0.63
N GLU A 60 -0.43 -23.92 1.94
CA GLU A 60 -1.64 -23.76 2.72
C GLU A 60 -2.20 -22.33 2.72
N ILE A 61 -1.41 -21.32 2.31
CA ILE A 61 -1.81 -19.91 2.31
C ILE A 61 -2.31 -19.51 0.92
N SER A 62 -3.57 -19.14 0.82
CA SER A 62 -4.15 -18.67 -0.44
C SER A 62 -3.70 -17.26 -0.79
N LEU A 63 -3.62 -16.96 -2.10
CA LEU A 63 -3.29 -15.63 -2.59
C LEU A 63 -4.55 -14.86 -2.96
N ILE A 64 -4.70 -13.63 -2.48
CA ILE A 64 -5.55 -12.56 -2.99
C ILE A 64 -4.64 -11.64 -3.82
N ALA A 65 -5.03 -11.29 -5.05
CA ALA A 65 -4.21 -10.41 -5.88
C ALA A 65 -5.09 -9.59 -6.84
N GLU A 66 -4.58 -8.45 -7.28
CA GLU A 66 -5.30 -7.54 -8.17
C GLU A 66 -5.69 -8.19 -9.48
N GLU A 67 -4.74 -8.85 -10.15
CA GLU A 67 -4.90 -9.39 -11.51
C GLU A 67 -5.51 -10.80 -11.51
N LYS A 68 -6.44 -11.06 -10.56
CA LYS A 68 -7.20 -12.32 -10.53
C LYS A 68 -8.57 -12.16 -9.87
N GLU A 69 -9.47 -13.08 -10.14
CA GLU A 69 -10.75 -13.18 -9.44
C GLU A 69 -10.55 -13.70 -8.00
N ASN A 70 -11.07 -12.96 -7.02
CA ASN A 70 -10.94 -13.24 -5.59
C ASN A 70 -12.32 -13.62 -5.02
N LEU A 71 -12.62 -14.92 -4.92
CA LEU A 71 -13.92 -15.43 -4.45
C LEU A 71 -13.79 -16.19 -3.14
N GLY A 72 -14.90 -16.23 -2.37
CA GLY A 72 -15.02 -17.07 -1.19
C GLY A 72 -14.08 -16.67 -0.05
N LEU A 73 -13.81 -15.38 0.09
CA LEU A 73 -12.98 -14.85 1.16
C LEU A 73 -13.64 -15.03 2.52
N SER A 74 -12.88 -15.42 3.54
CA SER A 74 -13.32 -15.66 4.91
C SER A 74 -12.36 -15.03 5.90
N ARG A 75 -12.90 -14.45 6.96
CA ARG A 75 -12.12 -13.79 8.01
C ARG A 75 -11.21 -14.76 8.79
N GLU A 76 -11.59 -16.02 8.88
CA GLU A 76 -10.86 -17.05 9.64
C GLU A 76 -9.69 -17.67 8.87
N LYS A 77 -9.55 -17.36 7.58
CA LYS A 77 -8.48 -17.91 6.72
C LYS A 77 -7.27 -16.98 6.69
N THR A 78 -6.13 -17.56 6.32
CA THR A 78 -4.88 -16.85 6.08
C THR A 78 -4.72 -16.61 4.59
N TYR A 79 -4.27 -15.39 4.21
CA TYR A 79 -4.06 -14.99 2.83
C TYR A 79 -2.77 -14.19 2.67
N TRP A 80 -2.06 -14.45 1.60
CA TRP A 80 -1.21 -13.42 0.99
C TRP A 80 -2.11 -12.45 0.23
N ILE A 81 -1.89 -11.14 0.41
CA ILE A 81 -2.59 -10.08 -0.33
C ILE A 81 -1.52 -9.33 -1.13
N LEU A 82 -1.62 -9.35 -2.46
CA LEU A 82 -0.61 -8.86 -3.38
C LEU A 82 -1.15 -7.78 -4.31
N ASP A 83 -0.50 -6.63 -4.33
CA ASP A 83 -0.47 -5.76 -5.49
C ASP A 83 0.85 -6.00 -6.23
N PRO A 84 0.83 -6.51 -7.46
CA PRO A 84 2.04 -6.76 -8.21
C PRO A 84 2.76 -5.47 -8.62
N ILE A 85 2.01 -4.41 -8.95
CA ILE A 85 2.53 -3.07 -9.30
C ILE A 85 1.54 -2.00 -8.82
N ASP A 86 1.60 -1.64 -7.55
CA ASP A 86 0.90 -0.44 -7.07
C ASP A 86 1.46 0.79 -7.78
N GLY A 87 0.58 1.54 -8.45
CA GLY A 87 0.96 2.65 -9.30
C GLY A 87 1.30 2.24 -10.74
N THR A 88 0.52 1.35 -11.39
CA THR A 88 0.70 0.94 -12.80
C THR A 88 0.78 2.13 -13.77
N THR A 89 -0.01 3.19 -13.54
CA THR A 89 0.09 4.42 -14.35
C THR A 89 1.46 5.07 -14.26
N ASN A 90 2.09 5.06 -13.08
CA ASN A 90 3.44 5.59 -12.89
C ASN A 90 4.48 4.73 -13.62
N LEU A 91 4.30 3.40 -13.64
CA LEU A 91 5.15 2.49 -14.40
C LEU A 91 5.12 2.86 -15.88
N ILE A 92 3.90 2.93 -16.48
CA ILE A 92 3.67 3.28 -17.90
C ILE A 92 4.30 4.64 -18.27
N LEU A 93 4.28 5.60 -17.35
CA LEU A 93 4.82 6.93 -17.57
C LEU A 93 6.30 7.08 -17.19
N ASP A 94 6.98 5.99 -16.81
CA ASP A 94 8.38 6.00 -16.34
C ASP A 94 8.59 6.99 -15.18
N PHE A 95 7.60 7.11 -14.29
CA PHE A 95 7.62 8.07 -13.18
C PHE A 95 8.36 7.55 -11.95
N HIS A 96 8.72 6.27 -11.92
CA HIS A 96 9.51 5.60 -10.88
C HIS A 96 8.87 5.59 -9.47
N MET A 97 7.57 5.85 -9.38
CA MET A 97 6.79 5.82 -8.15
C MET A 97 5.80 4.65 -8.19
N SER A 98 6.35 3.45 -8.31
CA SER A 98 5.58 2.20 -8.30
C SER A 98 6.21 1.19 -7.35
N ALA A 99 5.40 0.35 -6.73
CA ALA A 99 5.88 -0.64 -5.78
C ALA A 99 5.24 -2.01 -5.97
N VAL A 100 5.96 -3.05 -5.56
CA VAL A 100 5.39 -4.38 -5.28
C VAL A 100 4.97 -4.38 -3.82
N ALA A 101 3.70 -4.66 -3.54
CA ALA A 101 3.16 -4.69 -2.18
C ALA A 101 2.62 -6.09 -1.84
N LEU A 102 3.07 -6.65 -0.72
CA LEU A 102 2.67 -7.98 -0.26
C LEU A 102 2.36 -7.96 1.23
N GLY A 103 1.11 -8.21 1.59
CA GLY A 103 0.63 -8.35 2.96
C GLY A 103 0.32 -9.80 3.34
N LEU A 104 0.52 -10.17 4.60
CA LEU A 104 0.04 -11.43 5.17
C LEU A 104 -1.13 -11.14 6.11
N TYR A 105 -2.32 -11.54 5.69
CA TYR A 105 -3.54 -11.48 6.48
C TYR A 105 -3.74 -12.77 7.27
N GLU A 106 -4.04 -12.64 8.56
CA GLU A 106 -4.36 -13.76 9.46
C GLU A 106 -5.41 -13.34 10.48
N ASN A 107 -6.53 -14.08 10.55
CA ASN A 107 -7.58 -13.91 11.58
C ASN A 107 -8.15 -12.47 11.72
N GLY A 108 -8.27 -11.74 10.64
CA GLY A 108 -8.84 -10.38 10.65
C GLY A 108 -7.84 -9.25 10.72
N GLU A 109 -6.54 -9.54 10.71
CA GLU A 109 -5.47 -8.55 10.81
C GLU A 109 -4.40 -8.79 9.74
N ILE A 110 -3.65 -7.73 9.39
CA ILE A 110 -2.38 -7.89 8.68
C ILE A 110 -1.28 -8.09 9.72
N VAL A 111 -0.52 -9.16 9.59
CA VAL A 111 0.51 -9.56 10.56
C VAL A 111 1.94 -9.40 10.04
N PHE A 112 2.10 -9.25 8.72
CA PHE A 112 3.38 -9.00 8.06
C PHE A 112 3.12 -8.24 6.75
N GLY A 113 4.02 -7.36 6.35
CA GLY A 113 3.91 -6.59 5.11
C GLY A 113 5.26 -6.19 4.55
N ILE A 114 5.32 -6.13 3.22
CA ILE A 114 6.46 -5.66 2.44
C ILE A 114 5.94 -4.73 1.36
N VAL A 115 6.58 -3.56 1.22
CA VAL A 115 6.41 -2.64 0.08
C VAL A 115 7.79 -2.35 -0.49
N TYR A 116 7.98 -2.64 -1.77
CA TYR A 116 9.27 -2.50 -2.42
C TYR A 116 9.17 -1.65 -3.69
N ASN A 117 9.81 -0.47 -3.67
CA ASN A 117 10.00 0.33 -4.88
C ASN A 117 11.31 -0.12 -5.57
N PRO A 118 11.25 -0.79 -6.74
CA PRO A 118 12.43 -1.31 -7.43
C PRO A 118 13.31 -0.22 -8.04
N PHE A 119 12.77 0.98 -8.29
CA PHE A 119 13.45 2.09 -8.94
C PHE A 119 14.35 2.85 -7.97
N SER A 120 13.86 3.14 -6.76
CA SER A 120 14.65 3.77 -5.69
C SER A 120 15.41 2.77 -4.82
N ASP A 121 15.16 1.46 -4.99
CA ASP A 121 15.65 0.37 -4.15
C ASP A 121 15.27 0.56 -2.67
N GLU A 122 14.08 1.09 -2.42
CA GLU A 122 13.51 1.26 -1.10
C GLU A 122 12.61 0.07 -0.77
N LEU A 123 13.01 -0.69 0.25
CA LEU A 123 12.27 -1.83 0.77
C LEU A 123 11.80 -1.53 2.18
N PHE A 124 10.49 -1.32 2.30
CA PHE A 124 9.79 -1.21 3.57
C PHE A 124 9.25 -2.58 3.99
N HIS A 125 9.37 -2.91 5.26
CA HIS A 125 8.71 -4.09 5.82
C HIS A 125 8.39 -3.89 7.30
N GLY A 126 7.35 -4.59 7.76
CA GLY A 126 6.95 -4.63 9.16
C GLY A 126 6.29 -5.95 9.51
N ALA A 127 6.47 -6.40 10.75
CA ALA A 127 5.80 -7.56 11.28
C ALA A 127 5.24 -7.24 12.68
N LYS A 128 4.09 -7.82 13.00
CA LYS A 128 3.35 -7.53 14.24
C LYS A 128 4.21 -7.73 15.48
N GLY A 129 4.47 -6.64 16.22
CA GLY A 129 5.28 -6.59 17.43
C GLY A 129 6.80 -6.54 17.19
N GLU A 130 7.27 -6.49 15.92
CA GLU A 130 8.70 -6.50 15.60
C GLU A 130 9.21 -5.13 15.12
N GLY A 131 8.30 -4.17 14.84
CA GLY A 131 8.61 -2.85 14.32
C GLY A 131 8.64 -2.78 12.80
N ALA A 132 8.80 -1.56 12.27
CA ALA A 132 8.89 -1.28 10.85
C ALA A 132 10.30 -0.86 10.44
N TYR A 133 10.68 -1.18 9.21
CA TYR A 133 12.04 -0.96 8.70
C TYR A 133 12.03 -0.48 7.25
N LEU A 134 12.94 0.44 6.94
CA LEU A 134 13.32 0.84 5.58
C LEU A 134 14.76 0.42 5.33
N ASN A 135 14.99 -0.48 4.37
CA ASN A 135 16.32 -1.01 4.04
C ASN A 135 17.09 -1.49 5.27
N GLY A 136 16.37 -2.18 6.20
CA GLY A 136 16.93 -2.73 7.43
C GLY A 136 17.18 -1.72 8.56
N LYS A 137 16.87 -0.43 8.35
CA LYS A 137 16.89 0.59 9.40
C LYS A 137 15.49 0.77 9.96
N ARG A 138 15.36 0.73 11.30
CA ARG A 138 14.08 0.97 11.96
C ARG A 138 13.55 2.37 11.65
N ILE A 139 12.25 2.46 11.36
CA ILE A 139 11.56 3.71 11.05
C ILE A 139 10.45 3.98 12.06
N HIS A 140 10.06 5.26 12.13
CA HIS A 140 8.95 5.74 12.94
C HIS A 140 8.24 6.87 12.19
N VAL A 141 6.95 7.06 12.49
CA VAL A 141 6.21 8.24 12.04
C VAL A 141 6.83 9.52 12.59
N SER A 142 6.50 10.64 11.96
CA SER A 142 6.97 11.96 12.39
C SER A 142 6.44 12.33 13.78
N ASP A 143 7.23 13.09 14.53
CA ASP A 143 6.92 13.65 15.86
C ASP A 143 6.54 15.14 15.81
N ILE A 144 6.36 15.75 14.62
CA ILE A 144 5.89 17.13 14.53
C ILE A 144 4.51 17.28 15.18
N GLU A 145 4.28 18.36 15.90
CA GLU A 145 3.04 18.57 16.66
C GLU A 145 2.07 19.53 15.95
N ASP A 146 2.58 20.50 15.19
CA ASP A 146 1.75 21.49 14.49
C ASP A 146 1.27 20.94 13.14
N PHE A 147 -0.05 20.86 12.97
CA PHE A 147 -0.65 20.44 11.70
C PHE A 147 -0.34 21.44 10.57
N GLY A 148 -0.04 22.70 10.89
CA GLY A 148 0.41 23.70 9.93
C GLY A 148 1.76 23.35 9.27
N ASP A 149 2.57 22.50 9.90
CA ASP A 149 3.83 21.99 9.34
C ASP A 149 3.68 20.63 8.63
N ALA A 150 2.47 20.04 8.68
CA ALA A 150 2.23 18.72 8.13
C ALA A 150 2.16 18.73 6.60
N VAL A 151 2.79 17.75 5.97
CA VAL A 151 2.61 17.41 4.55
C VAL A 151 1.68 16.20 4.47
N ILE A 152 0.58 16.34 3.72
CA ILE A 152 -0.45 15.30 3.59
C ILE A 152 -0.47 14.80 2.15
N SER A 153 -0.50 13.49 1.95
CA SER A 153 -0.74 12.88 0.65
C SER A 153 -2.20 12.48 0.47
N TYR A 154 -2.61 12.36 -0.78
CA TYR A 154 -3.97 11.99 -1.11
C TYR A 154 -4.07 11.20 -2.41
N GLY A 155 -5.04 10.30 -2.46
CA GLY A 155 -5.44 9.67 -3.69
C GLY A 155 -6.74 10.29 -4.26
N SER A 156 -6.91 10.21 -5.57
CA SER A 156 -8.01 10.90 -6.25
C SER A 156 -9.07 9.97 -6.86
N THR A 157 -8.95 8.66 -6.60
CA THR A 157 -9.87 7.62 -7.09
C THR A 157 -10.22 7.84 -8.58
N PRO A 158 -9.26 7.74 -9.51
CA PRO A 158 -9.45 8.18 -10.90
C PRO A 158 -10.47 7.35 -11.67
N TYR A 159 -10.89 6.22 -11.13
CA TYR A 159 -11.86 5.29 -11.71
C TYR A 159 -13.32 5.77 -11.55
N THR A 160 -13.60 6.61 -10.55
CA THR A 160 -14.95 7.11 -10.20
C THR A 160 -14.93 8.64 -10.10
N LYS A 161 -14.69 9.32 -11.25
CA LYS A 161 -14.52 10.79 -11.30
C LYS A 161 -15.72 11.58 -10.80
N GLU A 162 -16.91 10.98 -10.77
CA GLU A 162 -18.13 11.58 -10.24
C GLU A 162 -18.01 11.88 -8.73
N GLU A 163 -17.18 11.12 -8.02
CA GLU A 163 -16.90 11.33 -6.58
C GLU A 163 -15.99 12.54 -6.31
N ALA A 164 -15.32 13.07 -7.31
CA ALA A 164 -14.44 14.24 -7.18
C ALA A 164 -15.15 15.44 -6.53
N LYS A 165 -16.41 15.67 -6.84
CA LYS A 165 -17.22 16.76 -6.24
C LYS A 165 -17.40 16.63 -4.73
N ASN A 166 -17.33 15.41 -4.18
CA ASN A 166 -17.43 15.13 -2.76
C ASN A 166 -16.04 15.10 -2.10
N LEU A 167 -15.03 14.66 -2.83
CA LEU A 167 -13.67 14.44 -2.32
C LEU A 167 -12.82 15.72 -2.31
N PHE A 168 -12.84 16.51 -3.38
CA PHE A 168 -12.00 17.71 -3.49
C PHE A 168 -12.32 18.80 -2.46
N PRO A 169 -13.58 19.02 -2.01
CA PRO A 169 -13.83 19.92 -0.89
C PRO A 169 -13.12 19.51 0.40
N ILE A 170 -13.01 18.21 0.69
CA ILE A 170 -12.26 17.68 1.85
C ILE A 170 -10.78 18.05 1.72
N PHE A 171 -10.18 17.78 0.56
CA PHE A 171 -8.79 18.15 0.31
C PHE A 171 -8.55 19.65 0.40
N TYR A 172 -9.47 20.48 -0.10
CA TYR A 172 -9.40 21.92 0.06
C TYR A 172 -9.35 22.33 1.54
N HIS A 173 -10.21 21.78 2.38
CA HIS A 173 -10.25 22.11 3.81
C HIS A 173 -8.98 21.68 4.55
N ILE A 174 -8.43 20.51 4.21
CA ILE A 174 -7.17 20.02 4.77
C ILE A 174 -6.01 20.91 4.30
N PHE A 175 -5.95 21.22 2.99
CA PHE A 175 -4.90 22.06 2.41
C PHE A 175 -4.83 23.45 3.07
N MET A 176 -5.97 24.03 3.43
CA MET A 176 -6.00 25.34 4.11
C MET A 176 -5.44 25.31 5.53
N LYS A 177 -5.15 24.14 6.08
CA LYS A 177 -4.68 23.94 7.46
C LYS A 177 -3.29 23.33 7.55
N CYS A 178 -2.84 22.58 6.54
CA CYS A 178 -1.54 21.90 6.51
C CYS A 178 -0.50 22.72 5.72
N ALA A 179 0.76 22.30 5.75
CA ALA A 179 1.84 22.96 5.03
C ALA A 179 1.77 22.76 3.52
N ASP A 180 1.51 21.53 3.07
CA ASP A 180 1.49 21.21 1.64
C ASP A 180 0.86 19.83 1.38
N PHE A 181 0.58 19.56 0.10
CA PHE A 181 0.08 18.29 -0.38
C PHE A 181 1.08 17.55 -1.25
N ARG A 182 0.98 16.23 -1.24
CA ARG A 182 1.64 15.33 -2.20
C ARG A 182 0.62 14.40 -2.82
N ARG A 183 0.96 13.85 -3.99
CA ARG A 183 0.23 12.77 -4.65
C ARG A 183 1.21 11.95 -5.46
N THR A 184 1.64 10.82 -4.92
CA THR A 184 2.56 9.93 -5.64
C THR A 184 1.84 9.13 -6.72
N GLY A 185 0.60 8.70 -6.47
CA GLY A 185 -0.16 7.80 -7.32
C GLY A 185 0.14 6.32 -7.06
N SER A 186 0.73 6.01 -5.89
CA SER A 186 0.98 4.70 -5.32
C SER A 186 0.54 4.75 -3.87
N ALA A 187 -0.57 4.10 -3.53
CA ALA A 187 -1.17 4.14 -2.20
C ALA A 187 -0.23 3.52 -1.15
N GLU A 188 0.37 2.39 -1.48
CA GLU A 188 1.28 1.67 -0.60
C GLU A 188 2.57 2.46 -0.33
N LEU A 189 3.09 3.25 -1.31
CA LEU A 189 4.22 4.15 -1.07
C LEU A 189 3.83 5.35 -0.22
N ASP A 190 2.66 5.98 -0.45
CA ASP A 190 2.16 7.09 0.36
C ASP A 190 2.06 6.66 1.84
N MET A 191 1.47 5.48 2.14
CA MET A 191 1.43 4.89 3.48
C MET A 191 2.84 4.67 4.08
N CYS A 192 3.78 4.15 3.29
CA CYS A 192 5.17 3.95 3.71
C CYS A 192 5.91 5.26 3.97
N TYR A 193 5.59 6.32 3.24
CA TYR A 193 6.19 7.65 3.47
C TYR A 193 5.67 8.28 4.76
N VAL A 194 4.41 8.03 5.12
CA VAL A 194 3.91 8.36 6.47
C VAL A 194 4.64 7.53 7.53
N ALA A 195 4.80 6.22 7.30
CA ALA A 195 5.48 5.33 8.25
C ALA A 195 6.94 5.73 8.55
N CYS A 196 7.64 6.33 7.59
CA CYS A 196 9.02 6.79 7.80
C CYS A 196 9.16 8.29 8.10
N GLY A 197 8.05 9.01 8.31
CA GLY A 197 8.02 10.41 8.69
C GLY A 197 8.35 11.40 7.57
N ARG A 198 8.33 10.98 6.30
CA ARG A 198 8.46 11.88 5.13
C ARG A 198 7.17 12.65 4.86
N GLU A 199 6.04 12.03 5.18
CA GLU A 199 4.69 12.57 5.12
C GLU A 199 4.01 12.34 6.46
N HIS A 200 2.84 12.95 6.68
CA HIS A 200 2.26 13.02 8.01
C HIS A 200 0.85 12.46 8.07
N GLY A 201 0.26 12.23 6.90
CA GLY A 201 -1.02 11.56 6.71
C GLY A 201 -1.33 11.34 5.24
N TYR A 202 -2.17 10.35 4.97
CA TYR A 202 -2.66 9.98 3.64
C TYR A 202 -4.15 9.68 3.69
N ILE A 203 -4.87 10.04 2.63
CA ILE A 203 -6.31 9.82 2.49
C ILE A 203 -6.63 9.39 1.06
N GLU A 204 -7.31 8.25 0.90
CA GLU A 204 -7.92 7.85 -0.37
C GLU A 204 -9.20 7.04 -0.14
N ARG A 205 -10.15 7.15 -1.09
CA ARG A 205 -11.41 6.42 -1.07
C ARG A 205 -11.40 5.21 -2.00
N ASP A 206 -12.24 4.23 -1.65
CA ASP A 206 -12.52 3.02 -2.43
C ASP A 206 -11.26 2.20 -2.78
N LEU A 207 -10.25 2.20 -1.89
CA LEU A 207 -9.07 1.36 -2.03
C LEU A 207 -9.42 -0.12 -1.94
N LYS A 208 -8.79 -0.92 -2.79
CA LYS A 208 -8.90 -2.38 -2.76
C LYS A 208 -8.02 -2.96 -1.65
N PRO A 209 -8.26 -4.19 -1.19
CA PRO A 209 -7.44 -4.80 -0.14
C PRO A 209 -5.93 -4.78 -0.41
N TRP A 210 -5.51 -4.92 -1.64
CA TRP A 210 -4.11 -4.93 -2.03
C TRP A 210 -3.46 -3.56 -2.07
N ASP A 211 -4.24 -2.47 -2.17
CA ASP A 211 -3.76 -1.09 -2.22
C ASP A 211 -3.35 -0.55 -0.83
N TYR A 212 -3.66 -1.25 0.28
CA TYR A 212 -3.39 -0.75 1.63
C TYR A 212 -2.98 -1.80 2.67
N SER A 213 -2.99 -3.09 2.30
CA SER A 213 -2.73 -4.14 3.30
C SER A 213 -1.28 -4.12 3.81
N ALA A 214 -0.30 -4.06 2.92
CA ALA A 214 1.10 -4.11 3.30
C ALA A 214 1.51 -2.84 4.06
N GLY A 215 1.14 -1.66 3.56
CA GLY A 215 1.40 -0.36 4.20
C GLY A 215 0.79 -0.26 5.59
N THR A 216 -0.39 -0.87 5.79
CA THR A 216 -1.07 -0.84 7.11
C THR A 216 -0.20 -1.39 8.23
N ILE A 217 0.38 -2.58 8.08
CA ILE A 217 1.20 -3.15 9.17
C ILE A 217 2.52 -2.39 9.32
N ILE A 218 3.12 -1.95 8.21
CA ILE A 218 4.35 -1.14 8.23
C ILE A 218 4.11 0.16 9.01
N LEU A 219 3.02 0.86 8.71
CA LEU A 219 2.68 2.12 9.38
C LEU A 219 2.34 1.91 10.86
N ARG A 220 1.57 0.88 11.21
CA ARG A 220 1.26 0.56 12.61
C ARG A 220 2.50 0.24 13.44
N GLU A 221 3.39 -0.55 12.89
CA GLU A 221 4.65 -0.92 13.54
C GLU A 221 5.65 0.26 13.62
N ALA A 222 5.45 1.29 12.80
CA ALA A 222 6.14 2.57 12.89
C ALA A 222 5.50 3.53 13.92
N GLY A 223 4.35 3.17 14.52
CA GLY A 223 3.64 3.98 15.50
C GLY A 223 2.51 4.84 14.92
N GLY A 224 2.15 4.67 13.65
CA GLY A 224 1.05 5.36 12.99
C GLY A 224 -0.33 4.76 13.25
N ILE A 225 -1.36 5.46 12.79
CA ILE A 225 -2.77 5.06 12.86
C ILE A 225 -3.30 4.81 11.46
N VAL A 226 -4.05 3.72 11.28
CA VAL A 226 -4.81 3.41 10.06
C VAL A 226 -6.27 3.21 10.44
N LYS A 227 -7.17 3.92 9.78
CA LYS A 227 -8.62 3.84 9.97
C LYS A 227 -9.35 3.82 8.63
N ASN A 228 -10.54 3.23 8.62
CA ASN A 228 -11.44 3.39 7.48
C ASN A 228 -12.20 4.73 7.57
N GLY A 229 -12.97 5.07 6.53
CA GLY A 229 -13.75 6.32 6.47
C GLY A 229 -14.81 6.50 7.56
N LYS A 230 -15.00 5.50 8.45
CA LYS A 230 -15.86 5.59 9.63
C LYS A 230 -15.06 5.72 10.93
N GLY A 231 -13.74 5.79 10.86
CA GLY A 231 -12.86 5.78 12.03
C GLY A 231 -12.68 4.39 12.66
N GLU A 232 -13.09 3.31 11.98
CA GLU A 232 -12.99 1.93 12.44
C GLU A 232 -11.72 1.26 11.87
N GLU A 233 -11.45 0.02 12.32
CA GLU A 233 -10.41 -0.82 11.74
C GLU A 233 -10.80 -1.29 10.33
N PRO A 234 -9.90 -1.21 9.32
CA PRO A 234 -10.16 -1.71 7.97
C PRO A 234 -10.40 -3.23 7.93
N SER A 235 -11.16 -3.66 6.92
CA SER A 235 -11.54 -5.08 6.77
C SER A 235 -10.47 -5.97 6.11
N TYR A 236 -9.67 -5.45 5.19
CA TYR A 236 -8.69 -6.14 4.32
C TYR A 236 -9.27 -7.19 3.35
N LEU A 237 -10.59 -7.37 3.33
CA LEU A 237 -11.29 -8.34 2.46
C LEU A 237 -12.32 -7.67 1.54
N LYS A 238 -12.42 -6.37 1.59
CA LYS A 238 -13.31 -5.53 0.76
C LYS A 238 -12.68 -4.16 0.55
N ASN A 239 -13.25 -3.36 -0.35
CA ASN A 239 -12.85 -1.97 -0.52
C ASN A 239 -13.15 -1.14 0.73
N GLU A 240 -12.27 -0.22 1.04
CA GLU A 240 -12.41 0.72 2.15
C GLU A 240 -11.94 2.13 1.73
N ASP A 241 -12.53 3.15 2.33
CA ASP A 241 -11.93 4.47 2.39
C ASP A 241 -10.84 4.40 3.46
N ILE A 242 -9.63 4.82 3.15
CA ILE A 242 -8.50 4.74 4.09
C ILE A 242 -8.05 6.13 4.48
N LEU A 243 -7.85 6.30 5.77
CA LEU A 243 -7.10 7.39 6.38
C LEU A 243 -5.98 6.80 7.21
N ASP A 244 -4.78 7.24 6.96
CA ASP A 244 -3.63 6.94 7.80
C ASP A 244 -2.83 8.19 8.15
N CYS A 245 -2.19 8.20 9.32
CA CYS A 245 -1.44 9.35 9.79
C CYS A 245 -0.56 9.06 11.01
N ALA A 246 0.29 10.04 11.33
CA ALA A 246 0.89 10.16 12.64
C ALA A 246 -0.21 10.40 13.71
N PRO A 247 -0.11 9.79 14.92
CA PRO A 247 -1.21 9.75 15.91
C PRO A 247 -1.77 11.11 16.29
N GLN A 248 -0.94 12.14 16.39
CA GLN A 248 -1.34 13.49 16.78
C GLN A 248 -2.27 14.18 15.79
N PHE A 249 -2.35 13.71 14.54
CA PHE A 249 -3.20 14.29 13.50
C PHE A 249 -4.49 13.53 13.24
N ALA A 250 -4.67 12.36 13.88
CA ALA A 250 -5.83 11.50 13.64
C ALA A 250 -7.17 12.20 13.90
N GLU A 251 -7.29 12.93 15.00
CA GLU A 251 -8.54 13.65 15.35
C GLU A 251 -8.86 14.76 14.34
N ILE A 252 -7.84 15.47 13.84
CA ILE A 252 -8.01 16.55 12.87
C ILE A 252 -8.48 15.96 11.54
N LEU A 253 -7.80 14.92 11.04
CA LEU A 253 -8.10 14.33 9.74
C LEU A 253 -9.43 13.58 9.73
N LEU A 254 -9.78 12.85 10.80
CA LEU A 254 -11.07 12.15 10.91
C LEU A 254 -12.28 13.10 10.94
N LYS A 255 -12.13 14.35 11.37
CA LYS A 255 -13.20 15.34 11.33
C LYS A 255 -13.49 15.89 9.93
N GLU A 256 -12.57 15.73 9.00
CA GLU A 256 -12.71 16.21 7.61
C GLU A 256 -13.36 15.16 6.70
N LEU A 257 -13.36 13.88 7.08
CA LEU A 257 -13.96 12.76 6.33
C LEU A 257 -15.47 12.67 6.57
#